data_bb4234916b9901e9c898a30d26b05408
#
_entry.id   bb4234916b9901e9c898a30d26b05408
#
_cell.length_a   1.000
_cell.length_b   1.000
_cell.length_c   1.000
_cell.angle_alpha   90.00
_cell.angle_beta   90.00
_cell.angle_gamma   90.00
#
_symmetry.space_group_name_H-M   'P 1'
#
loop_
_entity.id
_entity.type
_entity.pdbx_description
1 polymer ?
#
loop_
_entity_poly.entity_id
_entity_poly.type
_entity_poly.pdbx_seq_one_letter_code
_entity_poly.pdbx_strand_id
1 'polypeptide(L)'
;MEENIDIKIVTTDKEYAQAMDLRRRVFVCEQHIPEELEFDGNDHSSTHVMALSAGKPVGVMRIRYFNGFVKFERMCVLPAYRKTDISEQIMRKAMEFSAQKGYDKVYGVCKKELLHRWQ
;
A
#
# COMPACT_ATOMS: atom_id res chain seq x y z
N MET A 1 0.80 -8.87 -23.59
CA MET A 1 -0.58 -8.83 -23.15
C MET A 1 -0.67 -8.15 -21.79
N GLU A 2 -1.55 -7.20 -21.67
CA GLU A 2 -1.70 -6.48 -20.43
C GLU A 2 -2.55 -7.26 -19.44
N GLU A 3 -2.13 -7.26 -18.19
CA GLU A 3 -2.92 -7.86 -17.15
C GLU A 3 -3.99 -6.88 -16.70
N ASN A 4 -5.11 -7.42 -16.27
CA ASN A 4 -6.21 -6.63 -15.76
C ASN A 4 -5.91 -6.28 -14.30
N ILE A 5 -5.45 -5.06 -14.07
CA ILE A 5 -5.09 -4.57 -12.73
C ILE A 5 -6.24 -3.75 -12.18
N ASP A 6 -6.67 -4.10 -10.99
CA ASP A 6 -7.71 -3.37 -10.25
C ASP A 6 -7.10 -2.81 -8.98
N ILE A 7 -7.29 -1.52 -8.76
CA ILE A 7 -6.79 -0.84 -7.55
C ILE A 7 -7.99 -0.46 -6.71
N LYS A 8 -8.01 -0.91 -5.46
CA LYS A 8 -9.17 -0.67 -4.61
C LYS A 8 -8.78 -0.39 -3.17
N ILE A 9 -9.71 0.25 -2.46
CA ILE A 9 -9.60 0.42 -1.01
C ILE A 9 -10.12 -0.86 -0.36
N VAL A 10 -9.39 -1.37 0.60
CA VAL A 10 -9.79 -2.55 1.35
C VAL A 10 -11.02 -2.23 2.20
N THR A 11 -12.10 -3.00 2.05
CA THR A 11 -13.34 -2.74 2.77
C THR A 11 -13.91 -3.98 3.48
N THR A 12 -13.36 -5.18 3.22
CA THR A 12 -13.87 -6.42 3.81
C THR A 12 -12.80 -7.09 4.65
N ASP A 13 -13.24 -7.96 5.57
CA ASP A 13 -12.31 -8.75 6.38
C ASP A 13 -11.45 -9.65 5.52
N LYS A 14 -12.01 -10.20 4.46
CA LYS A 14 -11.26 -11.05 3.55
C LYS A 14 -10.13 -10.26 2.87
N GLU A 15 -10.45 -9.07 2.38
CA GLU A 15 -9.46 -8.21 1.74
C GLU A 15 -8.39 -7.77 2.74
N TYR A 16 -8.81 -7.48 3.97
CA TYR A 16 -7.87 -7.11 5.02
C TYR A 16 -6.88 -8.24 5.27
N ALA A 17 -7.38 -9.46 5.40
CA ALA A 17 -6.53 -10.63 5.61
C ALA A 17 -5.57 -10.84 4.44
N GLN A 18 -6.04 -10.62 3.21
CA GLN A 18 -5.20 -10.74 2.03
C GLN A 18 -4.10 -9.68 2.01
N ALA A 19 -4.42 -8.46 2.42
CA ALA A 19 -3.43 -7.38 2.50
C ALA A 19 -2.36 -7.69 3.54
N MET A 20 -2.77 -8.19 4.71
CA MET A 20 -1.83 -8.56 5.78
C MET A 20 -0.94 -9.73 5.34
N ASP A 21 -1.51 -10.71 4.66
CA ASP A 21 -0.75 -11.84 4.16
C ASP A 21 0.32 -11.41 3.15
N LEU A 22 -0.03 -10.50 2.26
CA LEU A 22 0.93 -10.00 1.27
C LEU A 22 2.08 -9.27 1.95
N ARG A 23 1.79 -8.45 2.95
CA ARG A 23 2.83 -7.74 3.70
C ARG A 23 3.75 -8.71 4.43
N ARG A 24 3.19 -9.77 5.02
CA ARG A 24 4.02 -10.78 5.69
C ARG A 24 4.96 -11.45 4.70
N ARG A 25 4.44 -11.80 3.53
CA ARG A 25 5.25 -12.46 2.51
C ARG A 25 6.41 -11.60 2.04
N VAL A 26 6.18 -10.31 1.85
CA VAL A 26 7.21 -9.40 1.35
C VAL A 26 8.14 -8.93 2.46
N PHE A 27 7.59 -8.39 3.54
CA PHE A 27 8.43 -7.74 4.55
C PHE A 27 9.04 -8.73 5.54
N VAL A 28 8.27 -9.71 5.99
CA VAL A 28 8.77 -10.67 6.98
C VAL A 28 9.54 -11.80 6.30
N CYS A 29 8.94 -12.44 5.30
CA CYS A 29 9.56 -13.63 4.70
C CYS A 29 10.65 -13.28 3.71
N GLU A 30 10.44 -12.29 2.86
CA GLU A 30 11.44 -11.94 1.84
C GLU A 30 12.52 -11.00 2.39
N GLN A 31 12.13 -9.94 3.08
CA GLN A 31 13.07 -8.91 3.56
C GLN A 31 13.55 -9.13 4.98
N HIS A 32 13.05 -10.17 5.64
CA HIS A 32 13.50 -10.56 7.00
C HIS A 32 13.27 -9.50 8.06
N ILE A 33 12.24 -8.67 7.90
CA ILE A 33 11.86 -7.71 8.94
C ILE A 33 11.14 -8.49 10.04
N PRO A 34 11.49 -8.28 11.32
CA PRO A 34 10.79 -8.95 12.41
C PRO A 34 9.30 -8.68 12.37
N GLU A 35 8.50 -9.72 12.58
CA GLU A 35 7.05 -9.63 12.46
C GLU A 35 6.48 -8.56 13.41
N GLU A 36 7.01 -8.45 14.61
CA GLU A 36 6.53 -7.48 15.59
C GLU A 36 6.81 -6.03 15.17
N LEU A 37 7.78 -5.80 14.29
CA LEU A 37 8.05 -4.47 13.75
C LEU A 37 7.14 -4.15 12.56
N GLU A 38 6.83 -5.16 11.75
CA GLU A 38 5.97 -4.97 10.60
C GLU A 38 4.51 -4.75 11.03
N PHE A 39 4.02 -5.58 11.94
CA PHE A 39 2.66 -5.51 12.44
C PHE A 39 2.65 -4.76 13.78
N ASP A 40 2.60 -3.44 13.69
CA ASP A 40 2.85 -2.51 14.79
C ASP A 40 1.59 -2.07 15.55
N GLY A 41 0.46 -2.72 15.28
CA GLY A 41 -0.79 -2.39 15.98
C GLY A 41 -1.59 -1.27 15.35
N ASN A 42 -1.11 -0.69 14.25
CA ASN A 42 -1.78 0.45 13.61
C ASN A 42 -2.65 0.07 12.42
N ASP A 43 -2.78 -1.23 12.12
CA ASP A 43 -3.45 -1.64 10.89
C ASP A 43 -4.97 -1.45 10.92
N HIS A 44 -5.61 -1.69 12.05
CA HIS A 44 -7.06 -1.55 12.14
C HIS A 44 -7.52 -0.10 12.07
N SER A 45 -6.69 0.83 12.47
CA SER A 45 -7.00 2.26 12.41
C SER A 45 -6.57 2.90 11.09
N SER A 46 -6.02 2.12 10.18
CA SER A 46 -5.48 2.60 8.92
C SER A 46 -6.37 2.20 7.75
N THR A 47 -6.17 2.87 6.61
CA THR A 47 -6.80 2.47 5.35
C THR A 47 -5.76 1.74 4.52
N HIS A 48 -6.17 0.69 3.84
CA HIS A 48 -5.27 -0.10 3.01
C HIS A 48 -5.71 -0.03 1.56
N VAL A 49 -4.77 0.23 0.67
CA VAL A 49 -5.00 0.26 -0.78
C VAL A 49 -4.38 -1.00 -1.35
N MET A 50 -5.14 -1.73 -2.14
CA MET A 50 -4.69 -3.01 -2.66
C MET A 50 -4.80 -3.06 -4.17
N ALA A 51 -3.79 -3.64 -4.80
CA ALA A 51 -3.79 -3.91 -6.23
C ALA A 51 -4.03 -5.38 -6.45
N LEU A 52 -4.92 -5.70 -7.41
CA LEU A 52 -5.24 -7.08 -7.76
C LEU A 52 -4.96 -7.28 -9.24
N SER A 53 -4.35 -8.40 -9.57
CA SER A 53 -4.14 -8.83 -10.94
C SER A 53 -5.02 -10.04 -11.18
N ALA A 54 -6.04 -9.90 -12.02
CA ALA A 54 -7.01 -10.95 -12.27
C ALA A 54 -7.57 -11.53 -10.97
N GLY A 55 -7.87 -10.65 -10.02
CA GLY A 55 -8.44 -11.03 -8.73
C GLY A 55 -7.45 -11.48 -7.66
N LYS A 56 -6.16 -11.52 -7.98
CA LYS A 56 -5.14 -11.93 -7.01
C LYS A 56 -4.41 -10.72 -6.44
N PRO A 57 -4.27 -10.60 -5.12
CA PRO A 57 -3.52 -9.49 -4.53
C PRO A 57 -2.05 -9.51 -4.97
N VAL A 58 -1.58 -8.40 -5.49
CA VAL A 58 -0.19 -8.29 -5.97
C VAL A 58 0.54 -7.09 -5.38
N GLY A 59 -0.17 -6.16 -4.75
CA GLY A 59 0.44 -5.01 -4.12
C GLY A 59 -0.47 -4.43 -3.06
N VAL A 60 0.11 -3.69 -2.11
CA VAL A 60 -0.65 -3.08 -1.03
C VAL A 60 0.13 -1.90 -0.47
N MET A 61 -0.60 -0.95 0.12
CA MET A 61 0.01 0.17 0.85
C MET A 61 -0.93 0.59 1.98
N ARG A 62 -0.35 1.10 3.08
CA ARG A 62 -1.10 1.57 4.24
C ARG A 62 -1.14 3.09 4.30
N ILE A 63 -2.32 3.65 4.56
CA ILE A 63 -2.50 5.08 4.82
C ILE A 63 -2.81 5.24 6.30
N ARG A 64 -1.94 5.95 7.02
CA ARG A 64 -2.18 6.30 8.42
C ARG A 64 -2.61 7.76 8.51
N TYR A 65 -3.52 8.04 9.44
CA TYR A 65 -4.11 9.37 9.60
C TYR A 65 -3.55 10.07 10.82
N PHE A 66 -3.17 11.33 10.63
CA PHE A 66 -2.67 12.18 11.70
C PHE A 66 -3.41 13.51 11.65
N ASN A 67 -3.18 14.35 12.65
CA ASN A 67 -3.82 15.65 12.69
C ASN A 67 -3.22 16.55 11.60
N GLY A 68 -3.99 16.77 10.55
CA GLY A 68 -3.58 17.65 9.46
C GLY A 68 -2.79 16.99 8.33
N PHE A 69 -2.50 15.68 8.41
CA PHE A 69 -1.78 15.02 7.32
C PHE A 69 -2.01 13.51 7.34
N VAL A 70 -1.67 12.87 6.24
CA VAL A 70 -1.65 11.40 6.16
C VAL A 70 -0.23 10.93 5.88
N LYS A 71 0.04 9.69 6.26
CA LYS A 71 1.33 9.07 6.01
C LYS A 71 1.12 7.79 5.21
N PHE A 72 1.85 7.67 4.11
CA PHE A 72 1.81 6.48 3.26
C PHE A 72 2.99 5.59 3.65
N GLU A 73 2.71 4.35 4.00
CA GLU A 73 3.75 3.41 4.44
C GLU A 73 3.41 2.00 4.02
N ARG A 74 4.35 1.10 4.19
CA ARG A 74 4.17 -0.33 3.93
C ARG A 74 3.81 -0.61 2.47
N MET A 75 4.36 0.19 1.55
CA MET A 75 4.19 -0.10 0.13
C MET A 75 4.97 -1.37 -0.21
N CYS A 76 4.28 -2.37 -0.74
CA CYS A 76 4.96 -3.56 -1.23
C CYS A 76 4.22 -4.12 -2.44
N VAL A 77 5.00 -4.70 -3.35
CA VAL A 77 4.50 -5.31 -4.58
C VAL A 77 5.25 -6.62 -4.74
N LEU A 78 4.54 -7.66 -5.19
CA LEU A 78 5.18 -8.95 -5.40
C LEU A 78 6.30 -8.83 -6.45
N PRO A 79 7.37 -9.65 -6.33
CA PRO A 79 8.54 -9.52 -7.21
C PRO A 79 8.20 -9.49 -8.70
N ALA A 80 7.25 -10.30 -9.15
CA ALA A 80 6.90 -10.38 -10.56
C ALA A 80 6.30 -9.08 -11.10
N TYR A 81 5.85 -8.19 -10.22
CA TYR A 81 5.16 -6.96 -10.62
C TYR A 81 5.95 -5.70 -10.30
N ARG A 82 7.19 -5.82 -9.80
CA ARG A 82 7.97 -4.66 -9.34
C ARG A 82 8.47 -3.74 -10.44
N LYS A 83 8.56 -4.24 -11.66
CA LYS A 83 8.98 -3.42 -12.80
C LYS A 83 7.81 -2.89 -13.60
N THR A 84 6.63 -2.93 -13.03
CA THR A 84 5.41 -2.38 -13.64
C THR A 84 5.07 -1.05 -12.96
N ASP A 85 3.99 -0.42 -13.38
CA ASP A 85 3.52 0.83 -12.79
C ASP A 85 2.52 0.62 -11.65
N ILE A 86 2.44 -0.59 -11.09
CA ILE A 86 1.47 -0.90 -10.04
C ILE A 86 1.66 -0.03 -8.81
N SER A 87 2.91 0.18 -8.37
CA SER A 87 3.14 1.03 -7.20
C SER A 87 2.68 2.46 -7.44
N GLU A 88 2.85 2.96 -8.68
CA GLU A 88 2.36 4.30 -9.03
C GLU A 88 0.84 4.36 -9.02
N GLN A 89 0.18 3.30 -9.49
CA GLN A 89 -1.28 3.24 -9.49
C GLN A 89 -1.81 3.19 -8.06
N ILE A 90 -1.18 2.43 -7.19
CA ILE A 90 -1.55 2.38 -5.76
C ILE A 90 -1.40 3.77 -5.14
N MET A 91 -0.27 4.41 -5.40
CA MET A 91 0.02 5.76 -4.88
C MET A 91 -1.02 6.76 -5.34
N ARG A 92 -1.38 6.73 -6.62
CA ARG A 92 -2.38 7.64 -7.18
C ARG A 92 -3.73 7.44 -6.51
N LYS A 93 -4.13 6.18 -6.32
CA LYS A 93 -5.40 5.88 -5.64
C LYS A 93 -5.39 6.40 -4.21
N ALA A 94 -4.27 6.20 -3.50
CA ALA A 94 -4.12 6.67 -2.13
C ALA A 94 -4.22 8.18 -2.04
N MET A 95 -3.63 8.89 -3.00
CA MET A 95 -3.68 10.35 -3.02
C MET A 95 -5.09 10.85 -3.29
N GLU A 96 -5.79 10.22 -4.24
CA GLU A 96 -7.19 10.58 -4.52
C GLU A 96 -8.07 10.37 -3.30
N PHE A 97 -7.92 9.22 -2.64
CA PHE A 97 -8.72 8.88 -1.47
C PHE A 97 -8.45 9.86 -0.33
N SER A 98 -7.19 10.19 -0.09
CA SER A 98 -6.81 11.12 0.98
C SER A 98 -7.35 12.53 0.70
N ALA A 99 -7.27 12.98 -0.55
CA ALA A 99 -7.80 14.28 -0.95
C ALA A 99 -9.31 14.35 -0.75
N GLN A 100 -10.03 13.27 -1.07
CA GLN A 100 -11.48 13.22 -0.86
C GLN A 100 -11.85 13.33 0.61
N LYS A 101 -10.96 12.88 1.50
CA LYS A 101 -11.18 12.99 2.95
C LYS A 101 -10.75 14.34 3.51
N GLY A 102 -10.23 15.23 2.67
CA GLY A 102 -9.86 16.58 3.09
C GLY A 102 -8.40 16.77 3.47
N TYR A 103 -7.55 15.78 3.21
CA TYR A 103 -6.13 15.90 3.50
C TYR A 103 -5.39 16.45 2.28
N ASP A 104 -4.54 17.45 2.51
CA ASP A 104 -3.73 18.04 1.46
C ASP A 104 -2.23 17.88 1.71
N LYS A 105 -1.87 17.24 2.84
CA LYS A 105 -0.47 17.00 3.18
C LYS A 105 -0.24 15.49 3.30
N VAL A 106 0.76 15.01 2.56
CA VAL A 106 1.09 13.59 2.52
C VAL A 106 2.58 13.43 2.80
N TYR A 107 2.90 12.53 3.72
CA TYR A 107 4.27 12.12 3.99
C TYR A 107 4.41 10.64 3.68
N GLY A 108 5.60 10.24 3.26
CA GLY A 108 5.83 8.84 2.97
C GLY A 108 7.26 8.43 3.19
N VAL A 109 7.42 7.19 3.63
CA VAL A 109 8.74 6.56 3.72
C VAL A 109 8.86 5.67 2.50
N CYS A 110 9.71 6.05 1.57
CA CYS A 110 9.88 5.32 0.33
C CYS A 110 11.30 5.52 -0.19
N LYS A 111 11.63 4.74 -1.20
CA LYS A 111 12.94 4.88 -1.83
C LYS A 111 13.04 6.25 -2.50
N LYS A 112 14.26 6.74 -2.60
CA LYS A 112 14.54 8.06 -3.10
C LYS A 112 13.91 8.33 -4.47
N GLU A 113 13.93 7.35 -5.36
CA GLU A 113 13.35 7.47 -6.70
C GLU A 113 11.85 7.70 -6.64
N LEU A 114 11.17 7.12 -5.66
CA LEU A 114 9.74 7.30 -5.52
C LEU A 114 9.41 8.69 -4.99
N LEU A 115 10.26 9.26 -4.15
CA LEU A 115 10.07 10.61 -3.64
C LEU A 115 10.02 11.63 -4.78
N HIS A 116 10.88 11.45 -5.78
CA HIS A 116 10.87 12.35 -6.94
C HIS A 116 9.56 12.32 -7.69
N ARG A 117 8.91 11.17 -7.74
CA ARG A 117 7.62 11.04 -8.45
C ARG A 117 6.48 11.71 -7.69
N TRP A 118 6.60 11.82 -6.39
CA TRP A 118 5.56 12.46 -5.57
C TRP A 118 5.57 13.96 -5.73
N GLN A 119 6.73 14.51 -5.93
CA GLN A 119 6.91 15.94 -6.06
C GLN A 119 6.59 16.42 -7.46
#